data_e9f5507a3a188988d928232dfb1694e9
#
_entry.id   e9f5507a3a188988d928232dfb1694e9
#
_cell.length_a   1.000
_cell.length_b   1.000
_cell.length_c   1.000
_cell.angle_alpha   90.00
_cell.angle_beta   90.00
_cell.angle_gamma   90.00
#
_symmetry.space_group_name_H-M   'P 1'
#
loop_
_entity.id
_entity.type
_entity.pdbx_description
1 polymer ?
#
loop_
_entity_poly.entity_id
_entity_poly.type
_entity_poly.pdbx_seq_one_letter_code
_entity_poly.pdbx_strand_id
1 'polypeptide(L)'
;MKKFHKHIFFLILFFQYFVSNSQNTVYQIDISKEIGSTTWRYLRAGLHQAQKQNAKAVILRLNTYGGTVVHADSMRTAILNAPIPVYA
;
A
#
# COMPACT_ATOMS: atom_id res chain seq x y z
N MET A 1 16.26 32.32 -31.14
CA MET A 1 16.94 31.24 -30.41
C MET A 1 16.75 31.29 -28.91
N LYS A 2 16.63 32.44 -28.27
CA LYS A 2 16.45 32.56 -26.83
C LYS A 2 15.10 31.98 -26.33
N LYS A 3 14.07 31.94 -27.15
CA LYS A 3 12.75 31.40 -26.79
C LYS A 3 12.74 29.86 -26.72
N PHE A 4 13.66 29.20 -27.40
CA PHE A 4 13.71 27.75 -27.47
C PHE A 4 14.26 27.12 -26.16
N HIS A 5 15.20 27.79 -25.51
CA HIS A 5 15.80 27.33 -24.26
C HIS A 5 14.85 27.39 -23.08
N LYS A 6 13.92 28.34 -23.05
CA LYS A 6 12.93 28.47 -21.96
C LYS A 6 11.93 27.32 -21.93
N HIS A 7 11.50 26.83 -23.09
CA HIS A 7 10.56 25.72 -23.16
C HIS A 7 11.19 24.39 -22.76
N ILE A 8 12.43 24.15 -23.14
CA ILE A 8 13.15 22.92 -22.78
C ILE A 8 13.40 22.88 -21.27
N PHE A 9 13.79 23.98 -20.67
CA PHE A 9 14.01 24.09 -19.23
C PHE A 9 12.74 23.83 -18.43
N PHE A 10 11.61 24.36 -18.87
CA PHE A 10 10.31 24.17 -18.25
C PHE A 10 9.86 22.68 -18.32
N LEU A 11 10.08 22.01 -19.43
CA LEU A 11 9.75 20.59 -19.60
C LEU A 11 10.60 19.70 -18.69
N ILE A 12 11.87 19.99 -18.50
CA ILE A 12 12.74 19.24 -17.61
C ILE A 12 12.30 19.38 -16.16
N LEU A 13 11.92 20.58 -15.71
CA LEU A 13 11.40 20.82 -14.37
C LEU A 13 10.09 20.06 -14.13
N PHE A 14 9.19 20.07 -15.10
CA PHE A 14 7.93 19.36 -15.01
C PHE A 14 8.14 17.83 -14.89
N PHE A 15 9.08 17.30 -15.64
CA PHE A 15 9.42 15.87 -15.58
C PHE A 15 9.99 15.47 -14.22
N GLN A 16 10.87 16.28 -13.64
CA GLN A 16 11.43 16.03 -12.32
C GLN A 16 10.36 16.06 -11.23
N TYR A 17 9.43 16.98 -11.31
CA TYR A 17 8.32 17.09 -10.37
C TYR A 17 7.45 15.83 -10.42
N PHE A 18 7.18 15.31 -11.61
CA PHE A 18 6.38 14.10 -11.78
C PHE A 18 7.04 12.86 -11.16
N VAL A 19 8.35 12.71 -11.31
CA VAL A 19 9.10 11.58 -10.75
C VAL A 19 9.12 11.62 -9.23
N SER A 20 9.22 12.79 -8.60
CA SER A 20 9.31 12.91 -7.14
C SER A 20 8.02 12.53 -6.41
N ASN A 21 6.86 12.51 -7.08
CA ASN A 21 5.57 12.18 -6.46
C ASN A 21 5.30 10.68 -6.35
N SER A 22 6.13 9.82 -6.96
CA SER A 22 5.88 8.37 -6.99
C SER A 22 6.57 7.58 -5.89
N GLN A 23 7.36 8.22 -4.99
CA GLN A 23 8.34 7.50 -4.17
C GLN A 23 7.91 7.14 -2.75
N ASN A 24 6.78 7.63 -2.21
CA ASN A 24 6.44 7.48 -0.79
C ASN A 24 4.99 7.06 -0.56
N THR A 25 4.54 6.00 -1.22
CA THR A 25 3.19 5.50 -1.03
C THR A 25 3.16 4.53 0.13
N VAL A 26 2.35 4.82 1.14
CA VAL A 26 2.03 3.92 2.25
C VAL A 26 0.56 3.55 2.14
N TYR A 27 0.27 2.26 2.18
CA TYR A 27 -1.08 1.73 2.06
C TYR A 27 -1.61 1.35 3.44
N GLN A 28 -2.77 1.88 3.82
CA GLN A 28 -3.39 1.61 5.10
C GLN A 28 -4.57 0.66 4.94
N ILE A 29 -4.61 -0.38 5.78
CA ILE A 29 -5.69 -1.34 5.83
C ILE A 29 -6.29 -1.32 7.23
N ASP A 30 -7.60 -1.06 7.32
CA ASP A 30 -8.32 -1.01 8.60
C ASP A 30 -9.16 -2.28 8.76
N ILE A 31 -8.91 -3.03 9.83
CA ILE A 31 -9.69 -4.20 10.21
C ILE A 31 -10.43 -3.87 11.50
N SER A 32 -11.73 -3.60 11.39
CA SER A 32 -12.57 -3.22 12.53
C SER A 32 -13.67 -4.20 12.82
N LYS A 33 -13.79 -5.27 12.05
CA LYS A 33 -14.81 -6.31 12.22
C LYS A 33 -14.20 -7.58 12.77
N GLU A 34 -15.08 -8.51 13.17
CA GLU A 34 -14.67 -9.83 13.64
C GLU A 34 -13.83 -10.56 12.59
N ILE A 35 -12.81 -11.28 13.04
CA ILE A 35 -11.94 -12.06 12.15
C ILE A 35 -12.70 -13.28 11.66
N GLY A 36 -12.89 -13.35 10.36
CA GLY A 36 -13.59 -14.41 9.67
C GLY A 36 -13.24 -14.39 8.19
N SER A 37 -14.03 -15.12 7.38
CA SER A 37 -13.76 -15.22 5.94
C SER A 37 -13.82 -13.86 5.23
N THR A 38 -14.71 -12.97 5.63
CA THR A 38 -14.85 -11.64 5.03
C THR A 38 -13.63 -10.76 5.31
N THR A 39 -13.20 -10.70 6.57
CA THR A 39 -12.03 -9.91 6.95
C THR A 39 -10.75 -10.48 6.35
N TRP A 40 -10.65 -11.79 6.25
CA TRP A 40 -9.53 -12.45 5.57
C TRP A 40 -9.45 -12.07 4.10
N ARG A 41 -10.57 -12.11 3.39
CA ARG A 41 -10.64 -11.70 1.98
C ARG A 41 -10.28 -10.22 1.81
N TYR A 42 -10.75 -9.40 2.73
CA TYR A 42 -10.46 -7.96 2.71
C TYR A 42 -8.96 -7.69 2.89
N LEU A 43 -8.32 -8.35 3.85
CA LEU A 43 -6.89 -8.21 4.07
C LEU A 43 -6.09 -8.69 2.85
N ARG A 44 -6.43 -9.84 2.31
CA ARG A 44 -5.76 -10.40 1.14
C ARG A 44 -5.87 -9.46 -0.06
N ALA A 45 -7.05 -8.93 -0.30
CA ALA A 45 -7.27 -7.97 -1.38
C ALA A 45 -6.48 -6.68 -1.16
N GLY A 46 -6.44 -6.18 0.08
CA GLY A 46 -5.67 -4.99 0.42
C GLY A 46 -4.17 -5.16 0.25
N LEU A 47 -3.63 -6.29 0.68
CA LEU A 47 -2.21 -6.59 0.49
C LEU A 47 -1.85 -6.70 -1.01
N HIS A 48 -2.72 -7.34 -1.78
CA HIS A 48 -2.53 -7.43 -3.23
C HIS A 48 -2.56 -6.06 -3.89
N GLN A 49 -3.50 -5.22 -3.49
CA GLN A 49 -3.64 -3.87 -4.03
C GLN A 49 -2.43 -3.00 -3.67
N ALA A 50 -1.92 -3.11 -2.44
CA ALA A 50 -0.72 -2.41 -2.01
C ALA A 50 0.49 -2.78 -2.87
N GLN A 51 0.66 -4.07 -3.14
CA GLN A 51 1.73 -4.56 -4.01
C GLN A 51 1.58 -4.03 -5.43
N LYS A 52 0.36 -4.05 -5.96
CA LYS A 52 0.06 -3.57 -7.32
C LYS A 52 0.36 -2.08 -7.48
N GLN A 53 0.14 -1.29 -6.43
CA GLN A 53 0.43 0.15 -6.41
C GLN A 53 1.88 0.47 -6.06
N ASN A 54 2.73 -0.53 -5.87
CA ASN A 54 4.13 -0.36 -5.48
C ASN A 54 4.28 0.41 -4.16
N ALA A 55 3.40 0.13 -3.19
CA ALA A 55 3.51 0.73 -1.87
C ALA A 55 4.81 0.30 -1.20
N LYS A 56 5.44 1.20 -0.47
CA LYS A 56 6.66 0.91 0.27
C LYS A 56 6.41 0.23 1.60
N ALA A 57 5.23 0.41 2.17
CA ALA A 57 4.84 -0.18 3.43
C ALA A 57 3.33 -0.28 3.51
N VAL A 58 2.86 -1.19 4.34
CA VAL A 58 1.44 -1.32 4.71
C VAL A 58 1.31 -1.06 6.19
N ILE A 59 0.39 -0.19 6.58
CA ILE A 59 -0.01 0.02 7.96
C ILE A 59 -1.33 -0.69 8.18
N LEU A 60 -1.32 -1.70 9.05
CA LEU A 60 -2.49 -2.48 9.38
C LEU A 60 -3.05 -2.02 10.72
N ARG A 61 -4.22 -1.39 10.70
CA ARG A 61 -4.90 -0.95 11.92
C ARG A 61 -5.90 -2.02 12.33
N LEU A 62 -5.65 -2.60 13.49
CA LEU A 62 -6.49 -3.68 14.03
C LEU A 62 -7.31 -3.14 15.20
N ASN A 63 -8.63 -3.23 15.07
CA ASN A 63 -9.58 -2.89 16.13
C ASN A 63 -10.68 -3.96 16.14
N THR A 64 -10.33 -5.15 16.62
CA THR A 64 -11.21 -6.31 16.60
C THR A 64 -11.08 -7.09 17.89
N TYR A 65 -12.16 -7.75 18.29
CA TYR A 65 -12.19 -8.64 19.44
C TYR A 65 -11.61 -10.04 19.13
N GLY A 66 -11.26 -10.29 17.87
CA GLY A 66 -10.76 -11.59 17.43
C GLY A 66 -11.77 -12.29 16.53
N GLY A 67 -11.76 -13.60 16.52
CA GLY A 67 -12.64 -14.40 15.67
C GLY A 67 -12.12 -15.81 15.51
N THR A 68 -12.33 -16.42 14.33
CA THR A 68 -11.92 -17.80 14.04
C THR A 68 -10.39 -17.94 13.94
N VAL A 69 -9.87 -18.96 14.60
CA VAL A 69 -8.42 -19.24 14.62
C VAL A 69 -7.89 -19.53 13.22
N VAL A 70 -8.65 -20.25 12.41
CA VAL A 70 -8.24 -20.62 11.04
C VAL A 70 -8.01 -19.37 10.20
N HIS A 71 -8.92 -18.40 10.26
CA HIS A 71 -8.79 -17.17 9.50
C HIS A 71 -7.70 -16.24 10.07
N ALA A 72 -7.55 -16.22 11.39
CA ALA A 72 -6.48 -15.47 12.04
C ALA A 72 -5.11 -16.02 11.62
N ASP A 73 -4.96 -17.33 11.53
CA ASP A 73 -3.71 -17.95 11.07
C ASP A 73 -3.44 -17.67 9.61
N SER A 74 -4.46 -17.67 8.76
CA SER A 74 -4.33 -17.31 7.34
C SER A 74 -3.88 -15.85 7.19
N MET A 75 -4.44 -14.94 7.98
CA MET A 75 -4.04 -13.52 7.99
C MET A 75 -2.59 -13.36 8.43
N ARG A 76 -2.19 -14.05 9.50
CA ARG A 76 -0.82 -14.04 9.99
C ARG A 76 0.16 -14.51 8.92
N THR A 77 -0.14 -15.62 8.25
CA THR A 77 0.71 -16.17 7.20
C THR A 77 0.84 -15.20 6.03
N ALA A 78 -0.27 -14.57 5.61
CA ALA A 78 -0.24 -13.59 4.53
C ALA A 78 0.61 -12.37 4.87
N ILE A 79 0.52 -11.89 6.12
CA ILE A 79 1.31 -10.75 6.59
C ILE A 79 2.81 -11.10 6.60
N LEU A 80 3.17 -12.27 7.11
CA LEU A 80 4.56 -12.70 7.19
C LEU A 80 5.18 -12.93 5.81
N ASN A 81 4.38 -13.35 4.83
CA ASN A 81 4.85 -13.63 3.48
C ASN A 81 4.67 -12.45 2.53
N ALA A 82 4.15 -11.33 2.99
CA ALA A 82 3.97 -10.16 2.14
C ALA A 82 5.32 -9.64 1.64
N PRO A 83 5.45 -9.30 0.34
CA PRO A 83 6.70 -8.76 -0.21
C PRO A 83 6.98 -7.33 0.23
N ILE A 84 5.99 -6.66 0.84
CA ILE A 84 6.09 -5.29 1.34
C ILE A 84 6.05 -5.34 2.87
N PRO A 85 6.85 -4.52 3.59
CA PRO A 85 6.78 -4.47 5.05
C PRO A 85 5.38 -4.11 5.55
N VAL A 86 4.89 -4.86 6.53
CA VAL A 86 3.58 -4.64 7.15
C VAL A 86 3.79 -4.29 8.62
N TYR A 87 3.28 -3.15 9.03
CA TYR A 87 3.33 -2.67 10.41
C TYR A 87 1.91 -2.67 10.99
N ALA A 88 1.75 -3.28 12.15
CA ALA A 88 0.45 -3.34 12.82
C ALA A 88 0.40 -2.43 14.04
#